data_cf78a657f7e81d97a60109088c480d04
#
_entry.id   cf78a657f7e81d97a60109088c480d04
#
_cell.length_a   1.000
_cell.length_b   1.000
_cell.length_c   1.000
_cell.angle_alpha   90.00
_cell.angle_beta   90.00
_cell.angle_gamma   90.00
#
_symmetry.space_group_name_H-M   'P 1'
#
loop_
_entity.id
_entity.type
_entity.pdbx_description
1 polymer ?
#
loop_
_entity_poly.entity_id
_entity_poly.type
_entity_poly.pdbx_seq_one_letter_code
_entity_poly.pdbx_strand_id
1 'polypeptide(L)'
;NKMGINSTEVSYGFGQLGSAFNDGTSAMAPPTGKVFVAITMLADTTFDTSAGLVADNDSDNGLEYIGTVFARDTDGVVNDAAHDEPSSTATLGSGGTVVDVNNTFPKGITIYGRWTSINPASGSFIAYIGN
;
A
#
# COMPACT_ATOMS: atom_id res chain seq x y z
N ASN A 1 22.47 11.67 -10.21
CA ASN A 1 22.45 11.72 -9.60
C ASN A 1 22.33 11.78 -8.89
N LYS A 2 22.19 11.65 -8.86
CA LYS A 2 22.00 11.76 -8.10
C LYS A 2 21.99 12.03 -7.12
N MET A 3 22.44 12.01 -7.35
CA MET A 3 22.55 12.33 -6.47
C MET A 3 21.60 12.69 -5.57
N GLY A 4 21.63 13.03 -5.11
CA GLY A 4 20.68 13.22 -4.02
C GLY A 4 19.36 13.76 -4.47
N ILE A 5 18.30 13.12 -4.02
CA ILE A 5 16.95 13.55 -4.29
C ILE A 5 16.51 14.42 -3.13
N ASN A 6 16.19 15.67 -3.40
CA ASN A 6 15.69 16.55 -2.35
C ASN A 6 14.17 16.41 -2.22
N SER A 7 13.60 16.99 -1.18
CA SER A 7 12.19 16.86 -0.92
C SER A 7 11.30 17.45 -2.01
N THR A 8 11.78 18.47 -2.70
CA THR A 8 11.04 19.05 -3.81
C THR A 8 10.92 18.06 -4.97
N GLU A 9 12.00 17.37 -5.28
CA GLU A 9 11.98 16.36 -6.34
C GLU A 9 11.04 15.21 -5.99
N VAL A 10 11.06 14.77 -4.75
CA VAL A 10 10.19 13.68 -4.31
C VAL A 10 8.73 14.11 -4.42
N SER A 11 8.38 15.28 -3.90
CA SER A 11 7.01 15.77 -3.96
C SER A 11 6.54 15.96 -5.39
N TYR A 12 7.41 16.49 -6.22
CA TYR A 12 7.09 16.72 -7.63
C TYR A 12 6.87 15.39 -8.36
N GLY A 13 7.69 14.39 -8.03
CA GLY A 13 7.56 13.07 -8.61
C GLY A 13 6.22 12.44 -8.33
N PHE A 14 5.73 12.55 -7.12
CA PHE A 14 4.42 12.01 -6.77
C PHE A 14 3.28 12.69 -7.50
N GLY A 15 3.46 13.93 -7.93
CA GLY A 15 2.43 14.62 -8.68
C GLY A 15 2.42 14.31 -10.16
N GLN A 16 3.46 13.69 -10.70
CA GLN A 16 3.63 13.53 -12.14
C GLN A 16 2.70 12.52 -12.77
N LEU A 17 2.41 11.44 -12.10
CA LEU A 17 1.62 10.35 -12.68
C LEU A 17 0.16 10.40 -12.28
N GLY A 18 -0.20 11.34 -11.43
CA GLY A 18 -1.57 11.53 -11.03
C GLY A 18 -1.85 11.07 -9.62
N SER A 19 -3.03 11.39 -9.16
CA SER A 19 -3.48 11.03 -7.83
C SER A 19 -4.99 10.86 -7.86
N ALA A 20 -5.52 10.19 -6.83
CA ALA A 20 -6.93 9.92 -6.73
C ALA A 20 -7.40 10.19 -5.31
N PHE A 21 -8.51 10.88 -5.20
CA PHE A 21 -9.14 11.20 -3.94
C PHE A 21 -10.28 10.21 -3.69
N ASN A 22 -10.41 9.74 -2.46
CA ASN A 22 -11.49 8.85 -2.08
C ASN A 22 -12.00 9.25 -0.70
N ASP A 23 -13.30 9.51 -0.60
CA ASP A 23 -13.94 9.80 0.69
C ASP A 23 -15.11 8.86 0.98
N GLY A 24 -15.18 7.75 0.25
CA GLY A 24 -16.22 6.76 0.42
C GLY A 24 -15.67 5.39 0.71
N THR A 25 -16.47 4.38 0.47
CA THR A 25 -16.09 2.99 0.71
C THR A 25 -15.98 2.18 -0.58
N SER A 26 -15.96 2.83 -1.72
CA SER A 26 -15.80 2.13 -3.00
C SER A 26 -14.33 1.78 -3.23
N ALA A 27 -14.12 0.60 -3.74
CA ALA A 27 -12.77 0.17 -4.10
C ALA A 27 -12.25 1.00 -5.26
N MET A 28 -10.94 1.22 -5.28
CA MET A 28 -10.30 1.93 -6.38
C MET A 28 -9.01 1.22 -6.79
N ALA A 29 -8.65 1.39 -8.04
CA ALA A 29 -7.44 0.80 -8.60
C ALA A 29 -6.72 1.83 -9.45
N PRO A 30 -5.40 1.69 -9.60
CA PRO A 30 -4.64 2.58 -10.47
C PRO A 30 -4.88 2.22 -11.93
N PRO A 31 -4.43 3.07 -12.86
CA PRO A 31 -4.45 2.71 -14.27
C PRO A 31 -3.67 1.43 -14.53
N THR A 32 -4.01 0.74 -15.62
CA THR A 32 -3.33 -0.49 -16.00
C THR A 32 -1.82 -0.28 -16.07
N GLY A 33 -1.09 -1.17 -15.43
CA GLY A 33 0.37 -1.12 -15.42
C GLY A 33 0.97 -0.17 -14.39
N LYS A 34 0.13 0.45 -13.56
CA LYS A 34 0.58 1.37 -12.51
C LYS A 34 0.19 0.82 -11.15
N VAL A 35 0.71 1.46 -10.12
CA VAL A 35 0.37 1.15 -8.74
C VAL A 35 0.14 2.45 -8.00
N PHE A 36 -0.48 2.36 -6.83
CA PHE A 36 -0.48 3.48 -5.88
C PHE A 36 0.77 3.34 -5.02
N VAL A 37 1.54 4.40 -4.91
CA VAL A 37 2.83 4.36 -4.20
C VAL A 37 2.81 5.10 -2.88
N ALA A 38 1.81 5.93 -2.65
CA ALA A 38 1.69 6.66 -1.40
C ALA A 38 0.22 6.97 -1.15
N ILE A 39 -0.16 7.00 0.11
CA ILE A 39 -1.52 7.36 0.52
C ILE A 39 -1.41 8.36 1.66
N THR A 40 -2.01 9.53 1.48
CA THR A 40 -2.07 10.54 2.53
C THR A 40 -3.46 10.56 3.11
N MET A 41 -3.57 10.40 4.42
CA MET A 41 -4.85 10.36 5.10
C MET A 41 -5.36 11.76 5.36
N LEU A 42 -6.59 12.04 4.92
CA LEU A 42 -7.26 13.32 5.15
C LEU A 42 -8.16 13.26 6.38
N ALA A 43 -8.43 12.07 6.85
CA ALA A 43 -9.18 11.79 8.07
C ALA A 43 -8.66 10.47 8.62
N ASP A 44 -9.03 10.14 9.86
CA ASP A 44 -8.73 8.80 10.37
C ASP A 44 -9.35 7.78 9.43
N THR A 45 -8.54 6.86 8.93
CA THR A 45 -8.94 5.96 7.85
C THR A 45 -8.67 4.52 8.24
N THR A 46 -9.63 3.64 7.90
CA THR A 46 -9.47 2.21 8.03
C THR A 46 -9.68 1.56 6.67
N PHE A 47 -9.09 0.40 6.49
CA PHE A 47 -9.16 -0.34 5.23
C PHE A 47 -9.83 -1.68 5.48
N ASP A 48 -10.56 -2.16 4.48
CA ASP A 48 -11.31 -3.40 4.61
C ASP A 48 -10.38 -4.57 4.94
N THR A 49 -10.84 -5.44 5.82
CA THR A 49 -10.04 -6.59 6.27
C THR A 49 -9.69 -7.53 5.12
N SER A 50 -10.61 -7.71 4.19
CA SER A 50 -10.44 -8.72 3.14
C SER A 50 -9.50 -8.27 2.03
N ALA A 51 -9.62 -7.03 1.60
CA ALA A 51 -8.87 -6.55 0.44
C ALA A 51 -8.67 -5.04 0.52
N GLY A 52 -8.46 -4.51 1.71
CA GLY A 52 -8.37 -3.08 1.93
C GLY A 52 -7.15 -2.46 1.28
N LEU A 53 -6.01 -3.10 1.42
CA LEU A 53 -4.76 -2.67 0.79
C LEU A 53 -4.18 -3.89 0.09
N VAL A 54 -4.37 -3.96 -1.22
CA VAL A 54 -3.84 -5.09 -1.98
C VAL A 54 -2.45 -4.71 -2.49
N ALA A 55 -1.45 -5.22 -1.81
CA ALA A 55 -0.07 -4.92 -2.14
C ALA A 55 0.34 -5.57 -3.46
N ASP A 56 1.22 -4.90 -4.18
CA ASP A 56 1.82 -5.47 -5.37
C ASP A 56 2.65 -6.68 -4.95
N ASN A 57 2.49 -7.77 -5.67
CA ASN A 57 3.11 -9.04 -5.28
C ASN A 57 4.48 -9.16 -5.90
N ASP A 58 5.48 -8.76 -5.16
CA ASP A 58 6.87 -8.83 -5.61
C ASP A 58 7.72 -9.43 -4.51
N SER A 59 7.77 -10.74 -4.47
CA SER A 59 8.48 -11.47 -3.43
C SER A 59 10.00 -11.43 -3.56
N ASP A 60 10.51 -10.85 -4.64
CA ASP A 60 11.96 -10.84 -4.86
C ASP A 60 12.67 -9.75 -4.07
N ASN A 61 11.94 -8.82 -3.50
CA ASN A 61 12.52 -7.63 -2.89
C ASN A 61 12.45 -7.60 -1.37
N GLY A 62 12.30 -8.74 -0.74
CA GLY A 62 12.29 -8.82 0.71
C GLY A 62 10.89 -8.75 1.28
N LEU A 63 10.75 -8.12 2.45
CA LEU A 63 9.43 -7.97 3.03
C LEU A 63 8.52 -7.23 2.08
N GLU A 64 7.30 -7.69 1.99
CA GLU A 64 6.33 -7.11 1.09
C GLU A 64 5.82 -5.77 1.63
N TYR A 65 5.06 -5.12 0.82
CA TYR A 65 4.50 -3.82 1.20
C TYR A 65 3.34 -4.01 2.17
N ILE A 66 3.04 -2.98 2.91
CA ILE A 66 1.89 -2.98 3.83
C ILE A 66 0.65 -3.44 3.07
N GLY A 67 -0.08 -4.38 3.62
CA GLY A 67 -1.26 -4.87 2.94
C GLY A 67 -2.14 -5.71 3.84
N THR A 68 -3.26 -6.12 3.29
CA THR A 68 -4.20 -7.00 3.96
C THR A 68 -3.91 -8.45 3.62
N VAL A 69 -4.62 -9.34 4.27
CA VAL A 69 -4.35 -10.77 4.16
C VAL A 69 -4.42 -11.30 2.72
N PHE A 70 -5.19 -10.65 1.87
CA PHE A 70 -5.28 -11.08 0.48
C PHE A 70 -4.20 -10.54 -0.42
N ALA A 71 -3.35 -9.70 0.10
CA ALA A 71 -2.39 -8.98 -0.74
C ALA A 71 -1.43 -9.90 -1.47
N ARG A 72 -1.17 -11.07 -0.92
CA ARG A 72 -0.15 -11.94 -1.46
C ARG A 72 -0.59 -13.33 -1.77
N ASP A 73 -1.83 -13.55 -1.95
CA ASP A 73 -2.29 -14.91 -2.19
C ASP A 73 -2.26 -15.26 -3.68
N THR A 74 -1.16 -14.99 -4.34
CA THR A 74 -1.05 -15.28 -5.76
C THR A 74 -0.26 -16.55 -6.03
N ASP A 75 0.44 -17.05 -5.04
CA ASP A 75 1.19 -18.29 -5.18
C ASP A 75 0.44 -19.48 -4.60
N GLY A 76 -0.78 -19.27 -4.15
CA GLY A 76 -1.59 -20.33 -3.57
C GLY A 76 -1.33 -20.57 -2.11
N VAL A 77 -0.53 -19.76 -1.48
CA VAL A 77 -0.24 -19.90 -0.05
C VAL A 77 -1.16 -18.98 0.72
N VAL A 78 -2.18 -19.51 1.28
CA VAL A 78 -3.17 -18.74 2.02
C VAL A 78 -2.56 -18.17 3.28
N ASN A 79 -2.85 -16.91 3.51
CA ASN A 79 -2.39 -16.18 4.68
C ASN A 79 -0.90 -15.97 4.75
N ASP A 80 -0.26 -16.06 3.65
CA ASP A 80 1.12 -15.66 3.67
C ASP A 80 1.24 -14.16 3.60
N ALA A 81 0.31 -13.50 4.12
CA ALA A 81 0.22 -12.06 4.16
C ALA A 81 1.45 -11.37 3.63
N ALA A 82 1.22 -10.27 3.01
CA ALA A 82 2.22 -9.63 2.20
C ALA A 82 3.59 -9.56 2.83
N HIS A 83 3.65 -9.26 4.09
CA HIS A 83 4.94 -8.98 4.70
C HIS A 83 5.28 -9.91 5.83
N ASP A 84 4.47 -10.92 6.06
CA ASP A 84 4.80 -11.90 7.07
C ASP A 84 5.10 -13.25 6.48
N GLU A 85 4.82 -13.45 5.22
CA GLU A 85 5.10 -14.67 4.54
C GLU A 85 6.56 -15.07 4.66
N PRO A 86 7.47 -14.16 4.48
CA PRO A 86 8.88 -14.53 4.51
C PRO A 86 9.39 -14.92 5.87
N SER A 87 8.53 -15.11 6.81
CA SER A 87 8.95 -15.55 8.14
C SER A 87 9.77 -16.82 8.10
N SER A 88 9.67 -17.56 7.03
CA SER A 88 10.43 -18.79 6.88
C SER A 88 11.86 -18.53 6.44
N THR A 89 12.21 -17.32 6.08
CA THR A 89 13.55 -17.06 5.58
C THR A 89 14.03 -15.65 5.96
N ALA A 90 15.03 -15.62 6.81
CA ALA A 90 15.58 -14.36 7.30
C ALA A 90 16.23 -13.55 6.19
N THR A 91 16.57 -14.18 5.08
CA THR A 91 17.20 -13.47 3.96
C THR A 91 16.24 -12.44 3.34
N LEU A 92 14.96 -12.75 3.34
CA LEU A 92 13.95 -11.85 2.76
C LEU A 92 13.26 -11.01 3.81
N GLY A 93 13.64 -11.16 5.06
CA GLY A 93 12.97 -10.50 6.16
C GLY A 93 11.87 -11.38 6.73
N SER A 94 11.38 -11.02 7.89
CA SER A 94 10.33 -11.82 8.54
C SER A 94 9.57 -10.97 9.54
N GLY A 95 8.38 -11.42 9.87
CA GLY A 95 7.53 -10.73 10.83
C GLY A 95 6.66 -9.70 10.16
N GLY A 96 6.15 -8.80 10.95
CA GLY A 96 5.18 -7.84 10.47
C GLY A 96 3.76 -8.33 10.72
N THR A 97 2.80 -7.47 10.46
CA THR A 97 1.40 -7.76 10.73
C THR A 97 0.57 -7.24 9.57
N VAL A 98 -0.39 -8.02 9.13
CA VAL A 98 -1.30 -7.57 8.08
C VAL A 98 -2.23 -6.49 8.62
N VAL A 99 -2.64 -5.61 7.72
CA VAL A 99 -3.59 -4.56 8.03
C VAL A 99 -5.01 -5.13 7.97
N ASP A 100 -5.83 -4.75 8.94
CA ASP A 100 -7.24 -5.07 8.90
C ASP A 100 -8.06 -3.86 9.33
N VAL A 101 -9.37 -4.03 9.39
CA VAL A 101 -10.29 -2.93 9.65
C VAL A 101 -10.12 -2.34 11.06
N ASN A 102 -9.45 -3.05 11.95
CA ASN A 102 -9.21 -2.55 13.30
C ASN A 102 -7.98 -1.64 13.40
N ASN A 103 -7.24 -1.51 12.33
CA ASN A 103 -6.05 -0.67 12.31
C ASN A 103 -6.42 0.69 11.73
N THR A 104 -6.40 1.72 12.57
CA THR A 104 -6.72 3.07 12.14
C THR A 104 -5.46 3.81 11.77
N PHE A 105 -5.47 4.39 10.57
CA PHE A 105 -4.38 5.24 10.10
C PHE A 105 -4.81 6.68 10.33
N PRO A 106 -4.13 7.42 11.21
CA PRO A 106 -4.61 8.72 11.64
C PRO A 106 -4.51 9.79 10.56
N LYS A 107 -5.39 10.77 10.68
CA LYS A 107 -5.37 11.93 9.81
C LYS A 107 -3.98 12.56 9.76
N GLY A 108 -3.55 12.90 8.56
CA GLY A 108 -2.32 13.65 8.36
C GLY A 108 -1.09 12.83 8.07
N ILE A 109 -1.14 11.50 8.24
CA ILE A 109 0.04 10.70 7.90
C ILE A 109 0.01 10.27 6.46
N THR A 110 1.19 9.94 5.95
CA THR A 110 1.34 9.35 4.62
C THR A 110 2.03 8.01 4.79
N ILE A 111 1.48 6.99 4.15
CA ILE A 111 2.12 5.68 4.09
C ILE A 111 2.60 5.43 2.67
N TYR A 112 3.67 4.66 2.54
CA TYR A 112 4.32 4.38 1.28
C TYR A 112 4.34 2.89 1.02
N GLY A 113 4.16 2.48 -0.20
CA GLY A 113 4.16 1.08 -0.58
C GLY A 113 3.91 0.93 -2.06
N ARG A 114 3.30 -0.17 -2.44
CA ARG A 114 2.88 -0.44 -3.81
C ARG A 114 1.58 -1.20 -3.75
N TRP A 115 0.49 -0.56 -4.15
CA TRP A 115 -0.83 -1.18 -4.05
C TRP A 115 -1.51 -1.21 -5.41
N THR A 116 -2.11 -2.36 -5.70
CA THR A 116 -2.87 -2.54 -6.94
C THR A 116 -4.36 -2.32 -6.75
N SER A 117 -4.80 -2.20 -5.51
CA SER A 117 -6.19 -1.89 -5.19
C SER A 117 -6.26 -1.36 -3.78
N ILE A 118 -7.16 -0.42 -3.54
CA ILE A 118 -7.42 0.14 -2.22
C ILE A 118 -8.93 0.10 -1.99
N ASN A 119 -9.33 -0.47 -0.88
CA ASN A 119 -10.75 -0.61 -0.54
C ASN A 119 -10.96 -0.10 0.89
N PRO A 120 -11.29 1.18 1.05
CA PRO A 120 -11.44 1.75 2.40
C PRO A 120 -12.72 1.27 3.07
N ALA A 121 -12.65 1.12 4.38
CA ALA A 121 -13.81 0.87 5.22
C ALA A 121 -14.37 2.16 5.79
N SER A 122 -13.51 3.14 6.04
CA SER A 122 -13.93 4.46 6.53
C SER A 122 -12.82 5.47 6.29
N GLY A 123 -13.17 6.74 6.32
CA GLY A 123 -12.20 7.82 6.22
C GLY A 123 -12.12 8.42 4.84
N SER A 124 -11.04 9.16 4.61
CA SER A 124 -10.78 9.78 3.30
C SER A 124 -9.29 9.94 3.11
N PHE A 125 -8.86 9.89 1.86
CA PHE A 125 -7.43 9.93 1.57
C PHE A 125 -7.18 10.32 0.12
N ILE A 126 -5.93 10.64 -0.17
CA ILE A 126 -5.43 10.83 -1.53
C ILE A 126 -4.38 9.75 -1.78
N ALA A 127 -4.53 9.00 -2.86
CA ALA A 127 -3.55 8.00 -3.27
C ALA A 127 -2.80 8.52 -4.49
N TYR A 128 -1.50 8.32 -4.50
CA TYR A 128 -0.60 8.82 -5.56
C TYR A 128 -0.16 7.67 -6.44
N ILE A 129 -0.19 7.90 -7.75
CA ILE A 129 0.07 6.89 -8.76
C ILE A 129 1.55 6.88 -9.11
N GLY A 130 2.11 5.68 -9.23
CA GLY A 130 3.48 5.50 -9.62
C GLY A 130 3.65 4.29 -10.53
N ASN A 131 4.89 4.03 -10.88
CA ASN A 131 5.19 2.90 -11.75
C ASN A 131 5.43 1.64 -10.92
#